data_25df37bdc68bb925d7d30143411a6876
#
_entry.id   25df37bdc68bb925d7d30143411a6876
#
_cell.length_a   1.000
_cell.length_b   1.000
_cell.length_c   1.000
_cell.angle_alpha   90.00
_cell.angle_beta   90.00
_cell.angle_gamma   90.00
#
_symmetry.space_group_name_H-M   'P 1'
#
loop_
_entity.id
_entity.type
_entity.pdbx_description
1 polymer ?
#
loop_
_entity_poly.entity_id
_entity_poly.type
_entity_poly.pdbx_seq_one_letter_code
_entity_poly.pdbx_strand_id
1 'polypeptide(L)'
;MPRKQHEEAGVPELQERVVSISRVSKVVKGGRRMALSALVVVGDGKGRVGVGMGKSKEVPNAISKGVEDAKKNMFSVPLVESTEVPGSFTVPHDIIGEFGAGRVLIKPALPGTGVMAGSAVRAVLELAGVTDVITKELGTNNALNVVKATAEGLRDMETAAQVADRRGVSVDHIFGRKEAK
;
A
#
# COMPACT_ATOMS: atom_id res chain seq x y z
N MET A 1 -18.08 -44.60 -0.98
CA MET A 1 -16.87 -43.80 -1.20
C MET A 1 -17.15 -42.39 -0.71
N PRO A 2 -16.51 -41.86 0.35
CA PRO A 2 -16.76 -40.53 0.87
C PRO A 2 -16.10 -39.48 -0.08
N ARG A 3 -16.89 -38.50 -0.46
CA ARG A 3 -16.42 -37.31 -1.19
C ARG A 3 -15.42 -36.57 -0.30
N LYS A 4 -14.19 -36.41 -0.77
CA LYS A 4 -13.19 -35.50 -0.17
C LYS A 4 -13.78 -34.10 -0.22
N GLN A 5 -14.09 -33.55 0.95
CA GLN A 5 -14.33 -32.12 1.12
C GLN A 5 -12.99 -31.43 0.83
N HIS A 6 -12.92 -30.68 -0.26
CA HIS A 6 -11.87 -29.70 -0.47
C HIS A 6 -12.09 -28.65 0.62
N GLU A 7 -11.20 -28.59 1.60
CA GLU A 7 -11.02 -27.43 2.44
C GLU A 7 -10.72 -26.25 1.52
N GLU A 8 -11.71 -25.39 1.34
CA GLU A 8 -11.52 -24.07 0.75
C GLU A 8 -10.56 -23.32 1.69
N ALA A 9 -9.29 -23.26 1.31
CA ALA A 9 -8.34 -22.32 1.89
C ALA A 9 -8.99 -20.94 1.79
N GLY A 10 -9.39 -20.37 2.92
CA GLY A 10 -10.16 -19.13 2.99
C GLY A 10 -9.50 -18.07 2.13
N VAL A 11 -10.24 -17.61 1.12
CA VAL A 11 -9.85 -16.46 0.30
C VAL A 11 -9.65 -15.32 1.30
N PRO A 12 -8.45 -14.70 1.38
CA PRO A 12 -8.21 -13.63 2.33
C PRO A 12 -9.26 -12.54 2.09
N GLU A 13 -9.96 -12.16 3.13
CA GLU A 13 -11.01 -11.15 3.08
C GLU A 13 -10.36 -9.81 2.73
N LEU A 14 -10.51 -9.40 1.46
CA LEU A 14 -9.94 -8.17 0.95
C LEU A 14 -10.80 -6.99 1.38
N GLN A 15 -10.21 -6.08 2.13
CA GLN A 15 -10.85 -4.82 2.48
C GLN A 15 -10.65 -3.80 1.35
N GLU A 16 -11.66 -3.00 1.09
CA GLU A 16 -11.68 -2.00 0.04
C GLU A 16 -11.90 -0.61 0.64
N ARG A 17 -11.13 0.38 0.17
CA ARG A 17 -11.31 1.78 0.59
C ARG A 17 -11.26 2.72 -0.61
N VAL A 18 -12.28 3.53 -0.75
CA VAL A 18 -12.30 4.62 -1.75
C VAL A 18 -11.55 5.83 -1.18
N VAL A 19 -10.47 6.23 -1.84
CA VAL A 19 -9.65 7.38 -1.43
C VAL A 19 -10.24 8.68 -1.94
N SER A 20 -10.60 8.72 -3.23
CA SER A 20 -11.20 9.91 -3.82
C SER A 20 -12.09 9.58 -5.01
N ILE A 21 -13.12 10.40 -5.21
CA ILE A 21 -13.97 10.36 -6.40
C ILE A 21 -13.93 11.75 -7.03
N SER A 22 -13.56 11.79 -8.31
CA SER A 22 -13.43 13.04 -9.06
C SER A 22 -14.34 13.01 -10.28
N ARG A 23 -15.01 14.14 -10.55
CA ARG A 23 -15.79 14.34 -11.77
C ARG A 23 -14.87 14.81 -12.89
N VAL A 24 -14.85 14.08 -13.98
CA VAL A 24 -14.02 14.37 -15.15
C VAL A 24 -14.89 14.62 -16.38
N SER A 25 -14.44 15.47 -17.29
CA SER A 25 -15.19 15.73 -18.51
C SER A 25 -14.25 15.74 -19.72
N LYS A 26 -14.78 15.24 -20.86
CA LYS A 26 -14.14 15.34 -22.17
C LYS A 26 -14.98 16.22 -23.06
N VAL A 27 -14.37 17.26 -23.62
CA VAL A 27 -15.02 18.14 -24.63
C VAL A 27 -15.00 17.43 -25.97
N VAL A 28 -16.15 17.36 -26.62
CA VAL A 28 -16.35 16.74 -27.94
C VAL A 28 -17.19 17.68 -28.84
N LYS A 29 -17.24 17.40 -30.13
CA LYS A 29 -18.18 18.09 -31.03
C LYS A 29 -19.61 17.88 -30.50
N GLY A 30 -20.32 18.96 -30.20
CA GLY A 30 -21.68 18.89 -29.63
C GLY A 30 -21.79 18.99 -28.12
N GLY A 31 -20.66 19.18 -27.34
CA GLY A 31 -20.73 19.45 -25.92
C GLY A 31 -19.67 18.73 -25.07
N ARG A 32 -20.02 18.47 -23.81
CA ARG A 32 -19.12 17.82 -22.84
C ARG A 32 -19.69 16.45 -22.43
N ARG A 33 -18.84 15.43 -22.52
CA ARG A 33 -19.16 14.11 -21.94
C ARG A 33 -18.57 14.02 -20.54
N MET A 34 -19.46 13.87 -19.55
CA MET A 34 -19.10 13.74 -18.14
C MET A 34 -18.85 12.27 -17.78
N ALA A 35 -17.90 12.05 -16.87
CA ALA A 35 -17.65 10.75 -16.24
C ALA A 35 -17.16 10.98 -14.81
N LEU A 36 -17.14 9.90 -14.02
CA LEU A 36 -16.64 9.86 -12.66
C LEU A 36 -15.40 8.96 -12.63
N SER A 37 -14.38 9.38 -11.92
CA SER A 37 -13.16 8.61 -11.69
C SER A 37 -13.05 8.32 -10.21
N ALA A 38 -12.96 7.04 -9.83
CA ALA A 38 -12.75 6.60 -8.45
C ALA A 38 -11.33 6.07 -8.30
N LEU A 39 -10.62 6.53 -7.27
CA LEU A 39 -9.34 6.00 -6.82
C LEU A 39 -9.61 5.08 -5.63
N VAL A 40 -9.24 3.81 -5.76
CA VAL A 40 -9.55 2.76 -4.79
C VAL A 40 -8.26 2.06 -4.38
N VAL A 41 -8.18 1.71 -3.11
CA VAL A 41 -7.13 0.86 -2.54
C VAL A 41 -7.78 -0.39 -1.99
N VAL A 42 -7.15 -1.53 -2.21
CA VAL A 42 -7.59 -2.85 -1.74
C VAL A 42 -6.42 -3.51 -1.00
N GLY A 43 -6.67 -4.14 0.12
CA GLY A 43 -5.63 -4.85 0.86
C GLY A 43 -6.20 -5.94 1.76
N ASP A 44 -5.33 -6.83 2.22
CA ASP A 44 -5.68 -7.96 3.11
C ASP A 44 -5.33 -7.70 4.58
N GLY A 45 -4.74 -6.54 4.90
CA GLY A 45 -4.23 -6.21 6.23
C GLY A 45 -3.08 -7.09 6.71
N LYS A 46 -2.47 -7.88 5.83
CA LYS A 46 -1.41 -8.86 6.12
C LYS A 46 -0.19 -8.72 5.21
N GLY A 47 0.10 -7.52 4.77
CA GLY A 47 1.25 -7.20 3.92
C GLY A 47 0.96 -7.20 2.43
N ARG A 48 -0.31 -7.28 1.98
CA ARG A 48 -0.63 -7.15 0.56
C ARG A 48 -1.59 -6.01 0.32
N VAL A 49 -1.25 -5.15 -0.62
CA VAL A 49 -2.06 -3.99 -0.99
C VAL A 49 -2.02 -3.77 -2.50
N GLY A 50 -3.10 -3.23 -3.04
CA GLY A 50 -3.21 -2.88 -4.45
C GLY A 50 -3.88 -1.53 -4.61
N VAL A 51 -3.49 -0.80 -5.63
CA VAL A 51 -4.05 0.50 -5.99
C VAL A 51 -4.64 0.42 -7.38
N GLY A 52 -5.88 0.91 -7.52
CA GLY A 52 -6.57 0.89 -8.79
C GLY A 52 -7.40 2.15 -9.05
N MET A 53 -7.65 2.41 -10.30
CA MET A 53 -8.45 3.53 -10.75
C MET A 53 -9.54 3.08 -11.72
N GLY A 54 -10.80 3.31 -11.34
CA GLY A 54 -11.95 3.05 -12.18
C GLY A 54 -12.57 4.33 -12.74
N LYS A 55 -13.10 4.23 -13.94
CA LYS A 55 -13.83 5.32 -14.60
C LYS A 55 -15.14 4.84 -15.20
N SER A 56 -16.24 5.54 -14.88
CA SER A 56 -17.58 5.23 -15.40
C SER A 56 -18.46 6.48 -15.42
N LYS A 57 -19.66 6.36 -15.99
CA LYS A 57 -20.69 7.40 -15.89
C LYS A 57 -21.36 7.41 -14.52
N GLU A 58 -21.38 6.28 -13.83
CA GLU A 58 -22.01 6.06 -12.53
C GLU A 58 -20.95 5.76 -11.46
N VAL A 59 -21.21 6.22 -10.23
CA VAL A 59 -20.28 6.04 -9.10
C VAL A 59 -20.06 4.56 -8.78
N PRO A 60 -21.10 3.71 -8.59
CA PRO A 60 -20.90 2.30 -8.25
C PRO A 60 -20.04 1.56 -9.28
N ASN A 61 -20.32 1.77 -10.56
CA ASN A 61 -19.59 1.16 -11.65
C ASN A 61 -18.12 1.67 -11.74
N ALA A 62 -17.84 2.92 -11.35
CA ALA A 62 -16.48 3.43 -11.28
C ALA A 62 -15.72 2.78 -10.12
N ILE A 63 -16.35 2.59 -8.97
CA ILE A 63 -15.74 1.92 -7.81
C ILE A 63 -15.45 0.47 -8.14
N SER A 64 -16.42 -0.30 -8.65
CA SER A 64 -16.22 -1.72 -8.99
C SER A 64 -15.05 -1.92 -9.97
N LYS A 65 -14.94 -1.08 -11.01
CA LYS A 65 -13.80 -1.10 -11.93
C LYS A 65 -12.48 -0.75 -11.25
N GLY A 66 -12.51 0.20 -10.31
CA GLY A 66 -11.33 0.55 -9.51
C GLY A 66 -10.87 -0.60 -8.64
N VAL A 67 -11.79 -1.32 -8.03
CA VAL A 67 -11.50 -2.52 -7.22
C VAL A 67 -10.90 -3.63 -8.08
N GLU A 68 -11.46 -3.92 -9.25
CA GLU A 68 -10.91 -4.91 -10.18
C GLU A 68 -9.49 -4.54 -10.63
N ASP A 69 -9.25 -3.27 -10.92
CA ASP A 69 -7.92 -2.77 -11.29
C ASP A 69 -6.94 -2.88 -10.12
N ALA A 70 -7.36 -2.52 -8.90
CA ALA A 70 -6.56 -2.66 -7.69
C ALA A 70 -6.19 -4.13 -7.41
N LYS A 71 -7.14 -5.07 -7.57
CA LYS A 71 -6.89 -6.51 -7.41
C LYS A 71 -5.86 -7.05 -8.40
N LYS A 72 -5.81 -6.52 -9.62
CA LYS A 72 -4.78 -6.90 -10.62
C LYS A 72 -3.38 -6.36 -10.28
N ASN A 73 -3.34 -5.22 -9.61
CA ASN A 73 -2.10 -4.51 -9.28
C ASN A 73 -1.64 -4.73 -7.82
N MET A 74 -2.07 -5.82 -7.19
CA MET A 74 -1.65 -6.15 -5.82
C MET A 74 -0.17 -6.51 -5.77
N PHE A 75 0.50 -6.02 -4.73
CA PHE A 75 1.90 -6.31 -4.42
C PHE A 75 2.08 -6.59 -2.93
N SER A 76 3.20 -7.22 -2.58
CA SER A 76 3.57 -7.51 -1.20
C SER A 76 4.41 -6.38 -0.63
N VAL A 77 4.10 -5.99 0.60
CA VAL A 77 4.83 -5.00 1.39
C VAL A 77 5.61 -5.73 2.47
N PRO A 78 6.90 -5.50 2.61
CA PRO A 78 7.68 -6.10 3.69
C PRO A 78 7.30 -5.43 5.01
N LEU A 79 6.69 -6.19 5.92
CA LEU A 79 6.34 -5.75 7.26
C LEU A 79 7.35 -6.30 8.26
N VAL A 80 7.68 -5.50 9.26
CA VAL A 80 8.52 -5.89 10.39
C VAL A 80 7.66 -5.86 11.65
N GLU A 81 7.54 -7.01 12.32
CA GLU A 81 6.86 -7.09 13.60
C GLU A 81 7.76 -6.56 14.70
N SER A 82 7.19 -5.78 15.62
CA SER A 82 7.92 -5.29 16.79
C SER A 82 8.18 -6.41 17.78
N THR A 83 9.41 -6.46 18.29
CA THR A 83 9.80 -7.41 19.36
C THR A 83 9.17 -7.05 20.71
N GLU A 84 8.80 -5.80 20.92
CA GLU A 84 8.30 -5.31 22.21
C GLU A 84 6.78 -5.50 22.36
N VAL A 85 6.04 -5.34 21.27
CA VAL A 85 4.56 -5.44 21.26
C VAL A 85 4.13 -6.38 20.14
N PRO A 86 3.68 -7.61 20.47
CA PRO A 86 3.16 -8.53 19.48
C PRO A 86 1.96 -7.95 18.73
N GLY A 87 1.93 -8.11 17.39
CA GLY A 87 0.87 -7.58 16.54
C GLY A 87 1.06 -6.11 16.13
N SER A 88 2.16 -5.46 16.53
CA SER A 88 2.56 -4.16 16.02
C SER A 88 3.48 -4.35 14.82
N PHE A 89 3.06 -3.84 13.66
CA PHE A 89 3.77 -3.95 12.39
C PHE A 89 4.22 -2.58 11.90
N THR A 90 5.49 -2.47 11.54
CA THR A 90 6.07 -1.26 10.95
C THR A 90 6.81 -1.57 9.66
N VAL A 91 7.33 -0.54 9.01
CA VAL A 91 8.16 -0.67 7.80
C VAL A 91 9.62 -0.94 8.17
N PRO A 92 10.41 -1.63 7.32
CA PRO A 92 11.79 -2.02 7.64
C PRO A 92 12.78 -0.86 7.73
N HIS A 93 12.62 0.17 6.93
CA HIS A 93 13.50 1.34 6.89
C HIS A 93 12.75 2.59 6.38
N ASP A 94 13.39 3.75 6.51
CA ASP A 94 12.87 4.98 5.92
C ASP A 94 13.10 4.99 4.39
N ILE A 95 12.11 5.53 3.69
CA ILE A 95 12.15 5.66 2.22
C ILE A 95 11.36 6.89 1.78
N ILE A 96 11.73 7.44 0.63
CA ILE A 96 10.95 8.45 -0.08
C ILE A 96 10.42 7.80 -1.35
N GLY A 97 9.12 7.51 -1.37
CA GLY A 97 8.45 7.07 -2.59
C GLY A 97 8.14 8.25 -3.50
N GLU A 98 8.34 8.09 -4.79
CA GLU A 98 8.16 9.15 -5.78
C GLU A 98 7.28 8.68 -6.94
N PHE A 99 6.31 9.53 -7.32
CA PHE A 99 5.52 9.32 -8.53
C PHE A 99 5.06 10.65 -9.11
N GLY A 100 5.53 10.99 -10.29
CA GLY A 100 5.29 12.30 -10.90
C GLY A 100 5.76 13.44 -9.99
N ALA A 101 4.85 14.33 -9.59
CA ALA A 101 5.14 15.38 -8.62
C ALA A 101 4.86 14.99 -7.17
N GLY A 102 4.41 13.74 -6.91
CA GLY A 102 4.17 13.21 -5.58
C GLY A 102 5.47 12.68 -4.97
N ARG A 103 5.78 13.11 -3.74
CA ARG A 103 6.89 12.62 -2.93
C ARG A 103 6.38 12.36 -1.53
N VAL A 104 6.53 11.14 -1.06
CA VAL A 104 6.05 10.71 0.26
C VAL A 104 7.19 10.09 1.04
N LEU A 105 7.53 10.72 2.15
CA LEU A 105 8.47 10.16 3.12
C LEU A 105 7.71 9.17 4.01
N ILE A 106 8.24 7.96 4.15
CA ILE A 106 7.71 6.90 5.02
C ILE A 106 8.83 6.52 5.98
N LYS A 107 8.57 6.56 7.29
CA LYS A 107 9.54 6.20 8.34
C LYS A 107 8.95 5.21 9.30
N PRO A 108 9.73 4.21 9.76
CA PRO A 108 9.31 3.33 10.84
C PRO A 108 9.05 4.14 12.12
N ALA A 109 8.12 3.65 12.93
CA ALA A 109 7.79 4.25 14.22
C ALA A 109 7.81 3.22 15.34
N LEU A 110 7.93 3.70 16.57
CA LEU A 110 7.86 2.85 17.75
C LEU A 110 6.44 2.29 17.93
N PRO A 111 6.31 1.10 18.53
CA PRO A 111 5.03 0.50 18.83
C PRO A 111 4.13 1.46 19.63
N GLY A 112 2.85 1.52 19.27
CA GLY A 112 1.88 2.41 19.89
C GLY A 112 1.83 3.85 19.35
N THR A 113 2.70 4.20 18.38
CA THR A 113 2.64 5.51 17.71
C THR A 113 1.39 5.62 16.82
N GLY A 114 0.95 4.49 16.24
CA GLY A 114 -0.14 4.45 15.27
C GLY A 114 0.26 4.97 13.89
N VAL A 115 -0.71 5.04 12.99
CA VAL A 115 -0.48 5.50 11.61
C VAL A 115 -0.58 7.03 11.55
N MET A 116 0.56 7.72 11.53
CA MET A 116 0.64 9.17 11.37
C MET A 116 0.81 9.51 9.87
N ALA A 117 -0.30 9.67 9.17
CA ALA A 117 -0.31 9.84 7.71
C ALA A 117 -1.47 10.72 7.25
N GLY A 118 -1.32 11.35 6.10
CA GLY A 118 -2.41 12.00 5.36
C GLY A 118 -3.46 10.97 4.92
N SER A 119 -4.69 11.39 4.63
CA SER A 119 -5.81 10.48 4.36
C SER A 119 -5.54 9.48 3.24
N ALA A 120 -4.88 9.92 2.16
CA ALA A 120 -4.55 9.10 1.01
C ALA A 120 -3.46 8.05 1.33
N VAL A 121 -2.41 8.45 2.03
CA VAL A 121 -1.31 7.57 2.48
C VAL A 121 -1.81 6.59 3.53
N ARG A 122 -2.61 7.07 4.50
CA ARG A 122 -3.21 6.27 5.56
C ARG A 122 -4.04 5.10 5.01
N ALA A 123 -4.84 5.35 3.97
CA ALA A 123 -5.64 4.31 3.35
C ALA A 123 -4.79 3.16 2.79
N VAL A 124 -3.62 3.46 2.22
CA VAL A 124 -2.69 2.45 1.70
C VAL A 124 -2.04 1.66 2.83
N LEU A 125 -1.52 2.36 3.85
CA LEU A 125 -0.77 1.76 4.95
C LEU A 125 -1.64 0.89 5.86
N GLU A 126 -2.84 1.35 6.22
CA GLU A 126 -3.78 0.56 7.03
C GLU A 126 -4.23 -0.71 6.30
N LEU A 127 -4.53 -0.61 5.00
CA LEU A 127 -4.91 -1.78 4.20
C LEU A 127 -3.73 -2.72 3.91
N ALA A 128 -2.50 -2.22 3.96
CA ALA A 128 -1.29 -3.06 3.93
C ALA A 128 -1.03 -3.78 5.26
N GLY A 129 -1.69 -3.36 6.36
CA GLY A 129 -1.49 -3.93 7.69
C GLY A 129 -0.40 -3.27 8.52
N VAL A 130 0.07 -2.07 8.13
CA VAL A 130 1.01 -1.28 8.93
C VAL A 130 0.25 -0.63 10.08
N THR A 131 0.73 -0.82 11.32
CA THR A 131 0.12 -0.26 12.52
C THR A 131 0.87 0.97 13.05
N ASP A 132 2.19 1.01 12.88
CA ASP A 132 3.03 2.06 13.45
C ASP A 132 3.98 2.64 12.40
N VAL A 133 3.72 3.89 11.98
CA VAL A 133 4.46 4.55 10.90
C VAL A 133 4.27 6.06 10.95
N ILE A 134 5.30 6.80 10.60
CA ILE A 134 5.27 8.26 10.44
C ILE A 134 5.49 8.59 8.98
N THR A 135 4.62 9.41 8.40
CA THR A 135 4.73 9.81 7.00
C THR A 135 4.60 11.30 6.81
N LYS A 136 5.18 11.81 5.74
CA LYS A 136 5.04 13.20 5.33
C LYS A 136 4.97 13.33 3.79
N GLU A 137 3.96 14.02 3.33
CA GLU A 137 3.84 14.43 1.93
C GLU A 137 4.76 15.63 1.68
N LEU A 138 5.80 15.48 0.84
CA LEU A 138 6.82 16.50 0.57
C LEU A 138 6.58 17.24 -0.76
N GLY A 139 5.78 16.63 -1.65
CA GLY A 139 5.48 17.17 -2.98
C GLY A 139 4.03 17.66 -3.09
N THR A 140 3.35 17.25 -4.15
CA THR A 140 1.94 17.57 -4.36
C THR A 140 1.03 16.81 -3.40
N ASN A 141 -0.13 17.40 -3.07
CA ASN A 141 -1.21 16.76 -2.32
C ASN A 141 -2.27 16.09 -3.23
N ASN A 142 -2.00 15.94 -4.53
CA ASN A 142 -2.91 15.23 -5.44
C ASN A 142 -3.01 13.76 -5.01
N ALA A 143 -4.20 13.34 -4.60
CA ALA A 143 -4.46 12.00 -4.06
C ALA A 143 -3.95 10.86 -4.96
N LEU A 144 -4.09 10.98 -6.29
CA LEU A 144 -3.59 9.99 -7.22
C LEU A 144 -2.06 9.85 -7.18
N ASN A 145 -1.35 10.98 -7.20
CA ASN A 145 0.11 10.98 -7.17
C ASN A 145 0.63 10.50 -5.81
N VAL A 146 0.00 10.95 -4.73
CA VAL A 146 0.36 10.56 -3.35
C VAL A 146 0.18 9.05 -3.15
N VAL A 147 -0.97 8.48 -3.53
CA VAL A 147 -1.22 7.03 -3.41
C VAL A 147 -0.23 6.22 -4.24
N LYS A 148 0.05 6.62 -5.48
CA LYS A 148 1.03 5.93 -6.32
C LYS A 148 2.45 6.07 -5.79
N ALA A 149 2.86 7.26 -5.33
CA ALA A 149 4.16 7.47 -4.70
C ALA A 149 4.32 6.59 -3.45
N THR A 150 3.28 6.48 -2.63
CA THR A 150 3.28 5.56 -1.47
C THR A 150 3.42 4.11 -1.92
N ALA A 151 2.70 3.69 -2.95
CA ALA A 151 2.77 2.32 -3.47
C ALA A 151 4.16 1.99 -4.04
N GLU A 152 4.78 2.90 -4.80
CA GLU A 152 6.15 2.71 -5.30
C GLU A 152 7.15 2.66 -4.14
N GLY A 153 7.08 3.59 -3.18
CA GLY A 153 7.94 3.53 -2.00
C GLY A 153 7.83 2.21 -1.22
N LEU A 154 6.61 1.67 -1.06
CA LEU A 154 6.42 0.38 -0.41
C LEU A 154 6.92 -0.81 -1.22
N ARG A 155 6.90 -0.74 -2.55
CA ARG A 155 7.49 -1.77 -3.44
C ARG A 155 9.00 -1.80 -3.40
N ASP A 156 9.61 -0.63 -3.29
CA ASP A 156 11.06 -0.46 -3.27
C ASP A 156 11.67 -0.77 -1.90
N MET A 157 10.85 -1.03 -0.88
CA MET A 157 11.33 -1.43 0.44
C MET A 157 11.92 -2.83 0.42
N GLU A 158 13.04 -2.99 1.11
CA GLU A 158 13.74 -4.27 1.26
C GLU A 158 13.90 -4.64 2.74
N THR A 159 13.78 -5.92 3.03
CA THR A 159 14.07 -6.44 4.36
C THR A 159 15.59 -6.58 4.57
N ALA A 160 16.04 -6.53 5.83
CA ALA A 160 17.43 -6.78 6.16
C ALA A 160 17.93 -8.15 5.65
N ALA A 161 17.06 -9.16 5.65
CA ALA A 161 17.38 -10.48 5.11
C ALA A 161 17.64 -10.46 3.60
N GLN A 162 16.82 -9.75 2.82
CA GLN A 162 17.02 -9.60 1.38
C GLN A 162 18.33 -8.86 1.04
N VAL A 163 18.66 -7.82 1.83
CA VAL A 163 19.91 -7.07 1.67
C VAL A 163 21.11 -7.93 2.04
N ALA A 164 21.03 -8.71 3.13
CA ALA A 164 22.06 -9.63 3.57
C ALA A 164 22.37 -10.70 2.50
N ASP A 165 21.32 -11.30 1.96
CA ASP A 165 21.41 -12.33 0.92
C ASP A 165 22.08 -11.78 -0.36
N ARG A 166 21.66 -10.59 -0.81
CA ARG A 166 22.26 -9.90 -1.96
C ARG A 166 23.73 -9.53 -1.76
N ARG A 167 24.14 -9.19 -0.52
CA ARG A 167 25.54 -8.83 -0.19
C ARG A 167 26.38 -10.04 0.22
N GLY A 168 25.79 -11.22 0.43
CA GLY A 168 26.46 -12.42 0.89
C GLY A 168 27.03 -12.30 2.31
N VAL A 169 26.34 -11.55 3.20
CA VAL A 169 26.73 -11.31 4.59
C VAL A 169 25.62 -11.72 5.56
N SER A 170 25.94 -11.87 6.84
CA SER A 170 24.93 -12.16 7.86
C SER A 170 24.04 -10.94 8.14
N VAL A 171 22.81 -11.18 8.60
CA VAL A 171 21.88 -10.11 9.00
C VAL A 171 22.45 -9.27 10.15
N ASP A 172 23.20 -9.91 11.08
CA ASP A 172 23.86 -9.21 12.19
C ASP A 172 24.93 -8.23 11.69
N HIS A 173 25.61 -8.57 10.59
CA HIS A 173 26.56 -7.67 9.95
C HIS A 173 25.87 -6.41 9.38
N ILE A 174 24.66 -6.54 8.82
CA ILE A 174 23.86 -5.40 8.33
C ILE A 174 23.51 -4.43 9.46
N PHE A 175 23.17 -4.97 10.65
CA PHE A 175 22.85 -4.16 11.83
C PHE A 175 24.08 -3.70 12.62
N GLY A 176 25.31 -4.00 12.15
CA GLY A 176 26.55 -3.64 12.83
C GLY A 176 26.74 -4.39 14.16
N ARG A 177 26.02 -5.49 14.39
CA ARG A 177 26.22 -6.36 15.54
C ARG A 177 27.46 -7.22 15.28
N LYS A 178 28.40 -7.25 16.23
CA LYS A 178 29.55 -8.16 16.13
C LYS A 178 29.03 -9.58 16.20
N GLU A 179 29.43 -10.40 15.22
CA GLU A 179 29.18 -11.85 15.30
C GLU A 179 29.73 -12.37 16.63
N ALA A 180 28.87 -12.99 17.43
CA ALA A 180 29.31 -13.72 18.61
C ALA A 180 30.20 -14.87 18.11
N LYS A 181 31.49 -14.83 18.48
CA LYS A 181 32.49 -15.88 18.23
C LYS A 181 32.14 -17.13 19.00
#